data_1ced2d34000d5658811c4197ed56dffc
#
_entry.id   1ced2d34000d5658811c4197ed56dffc
#
_cell.length_a   1.000
_cell.length_b   1.000
_cell.length_c   1.000
_cell.angle_alpha   90.00
_cell.angle_beta   90.00
_cell.angle_gamma   90.00
#
_symmetry.space_group_name_H-M   'P 1'
#
loop_
_entity.id
_entity.type
_entity.pdbx_description
1 polymer ?
#
loop_
_entity_poly.entity_id
_entity_poly.type
_entity_poly.pdbx_seq_one_letter_code
_entity_poly.pdbx_strand_id
1 'polypeptide(L)'
;PAVRELVAAERARRATQPSDAVARDAVAPSPSRVEASASSVEPSAGAPRVSSGAPAGGRENRPVVTPTPDDGRRLTGILPWDEASRPTYPRRPDAQEQAGYGPAQLAVPQHLIDVHNHLRSELTQLRDVVDQVVRGHLQAGAARSAVNAMTMRQNNWTLGAYCESYCRIVTGHHSLEDAAIFPHLRAQDPDARPVIDRLEEEHEVIHDVLDDVDRALVALVAGEPGALDRLRHVVDLLTDTLLSHLAYEERELLHPLARHGMTR
;
A
#
# COMPACT_ATOMS: atom_id res chain seq x y z
N PRO A 1 21.60 10.81 -6.36
CA PRO A 1 21.56 12.07 -7.15
C PRO A 1 20.81 11.89 -8.48
N ALA A 2 21.05 10.77 -9.22
CA ALA A 2 20.51 10.59 -10.56
C ALA A 2 18.96 10.48 -10.61
N VAL A 3 18.33 9.83 -9.64
CA VAL A 3 16.86 9.68 -9.61
C VAL A 3 16.19 11.01 -9.23
N ARG A 4 16.71 11.76 -8.26
CA ARG A 4 16.22 13.12 -7.97
C ARG A 4 16.37 14.06 -9.17
N GLU A 5 17.44 13.94 -9.94
CA GLU A 5 17.64 14.71 -11.17
C GLU A 5 16.68 14.27 -12.27
N LEU A 6 16.36 12.98 -12.39
CA LEU A 6 15.35 12.47 -13.34
C LEU A 6 13.94 12.95 -12.95
N VAL A 7 13.55 12.85 -11.71
CA VAL A 7 12.25 13.32 -11.19
C VAL A 7 12.15 14.83 -11.32
N ALA A 8 13.21 15.58 -10.99
CA ALA A 8 13.24 17.03 -11.17
C ALA A 8 13.20 17.46 -12.65
N ALA A 9 13.88 16.74 -13.55
CA ALA A 9 13.84 16.98 -14.99
C ALA A 9 12.46 16.69 -15.57
N GLU A 10 11.77 15.67 -15.08
CA GLU A 10 10.42 15.34 -15.53
C GLU A 10 9.37 16.34 -15.00
N ARG A 11 9.49 16.80 -13.75
CA ARG A 11 8.69 17.91 -13.21
C ARG A 11 8.86 19.19 -14.05
N ALA A 12 10.08 19.49 -14.47
CA ALA A 12 10.35 20.65 -15.35
C ALA A 12 9.71 20.49 -16.74
N ARG A 13 9.69 19.28 -17.29
CA ARG A 13 9.01 18.99 -18.57
C ARG A 13 7.49 19.11 -18.46
N ARG A 14 6.87 18.64 -17.35
CA ARG A 14 5.43 18.78 -17.09
C ARG A 14 4.99 20.25 -16.98
N ALA A 15 5.80 21.08 -16.33
CA ALA A 15 5.51 22.52 -16.18
C ALA A 15 5.49 23.29 -17.52
N THR A 16 6.06 22.71 -18.58
CA THR A 16 6.15 23.33 -19.92
C THR A 16 5.19 22.75 -20.96
N GLN A 17 4.42 21.70 -20.64
CA GLN A 17 3.39 21.16 -21.54
C GLN A 17 2.05 21.87 -21.32
N PRO A 18 1.36 22.34 -22.39
CA PRO A 18 0.01 22.88 -22.24
C PRO A 18 -0.97 21.79 -21.84
N SER A 19 -1.78 22.07 -20.82
CA SER A 19 -2.85 21.20 -20.33
C SER A 19 -3.94 21.07 -21.40
N ASP A 20 -3.97 19.95 -22.11
CA ASP A 20 -5.14 19.56 -22.89
C ASP A 20 -6.23 19.08 -21.94
N ALA A 21 -7.10 20.01 -21.55
CA ALA A 21 -8.30 19.73 -20.78
C ALA A 21 -9.30 18.95 -21.68
N VAL A 22 -9.28 17.63 -21.57
CA VAL A 22 -10.33 16.78 -22.13
C VAL A 22 -11.59 16.95 -21.28
N ALA A 23 -12.60 17.57 -21.89
CA ALA A 23 -13.95 17.71 -21.34
C ALA A 23 -14.51 16.32 -20.98
N ARG A 24 -14.78 16.08 -19.71
CA ARG A 24 -15.51 14.89 -19.23
C ARG A 24 -17.00 15.19 -19.30
N ASP A 25 -17.68 14.64 -20.29
CA ASP A 25 -19.13 14.53 -20.31
C ASP A 25 -19.58 13.57 -19.19
N ALA A 26 -20.31 14.11 -18.25
CA ALA A 26 -20.87 13.37 -17.12
C ALA A 26 -22.10 12.57 -17.60
N VAL A 27 -21.96 11.26 -17.73
CA VAL A 27 -23.07 10.32 -17.78
C VAL A 27 -23.31 9.76 -16.37
N ALA A 28 -24.41 10.20 -15.75
CA ALA A 28 -24.86 9.68 -14.46
C ALA A 28 -25.52 8.29 -14.63
N PRO A 29 -25.18 7.27 -13.84
CA PRO A 29 -25.93 6.02 -13.80
C PRO A 29 -27.13 6.14 -12.85
N SER A 30 -28.32 5.75 -13.35
CA SER A 30 -29.55 5.60 -12.56
C SER A 30 -29.43 4.47 -11.53
N PRO A 31 -30.02 4.60 -10.35
CA PRO A 31 -29.96 3.58 -9.30
C PRO A 31 -30.95 2.45 -9.57
N SER A 32 -30.47 1.24 -9.80
CA SER A 32 -31.25 0.02 -9.76
C SER A 32 -31.47 -0.42 -8.31
N ARG A 33 -32.73 -0.44 -7.94
CA ARG A 33 -33.25 -0.90 -6.65
C ARG A 33 -33.12 -2.42 -6.56
N VAL A 34 -32.31 -2.90 -5.61
CA VAL A 34 -32.26 -4.32 -5.25
C VAL A 34 -33.02 -4.49 -3.95
N GLU A 35 -34.11 -5.26 -4.00
CA GLU A 35 -34.93 -5.61 -2.85
C GLU A 35 -34.18 -6.61 -1.96
N ALA A 36 -34.09 -6.26 -0.68
CA ALA A 36 -33.52 -7.14 0.34
C ALA A 36 -34.58 -8.14 0.81
N SER A 37 -34.35 -9.43 0.58
CA SER A 37 -35.13 -10.52 1.15
C SER A 37 -34.58 -10.84 2.54
N ALA A 38 -35.29 -10.52 3.59
CA ALA A 38 -34.96 -10.86 4.97
C ALA A 38 -35.42 -12.31 5.25
N SER A 39 -34.51 -13.19 5.56
CA SER A 39 -34.78 -14.52 6.10
C SER A 39 -34.43 -14.53 7.59
N SER A 40 -35.48 -14.60 8.42
CA SER A 40 -35.41 -14.72 9.87
C SER A 40 -35.05 -16.15 10.28
N VAL A 41 -33.94 -16.29 11.06
CA VAL A 41 -33.61 -17.53 11.76
C VAL A 41 -33.68 -17.25 13.27
N GLU A 42 -34.57 -17.97 13.97
CA GLU A 42 -34.75 -17.93 15.41
C GLU A 42 -33.58 -18.61 16.17
N PRO A 43 -33.25 -18.15 17.39
CA PRO A 43 -32.19 -18.76 18.18
C PRO A 43 -32.72 -19.92 19.06
N SER A 44 -32.10 -21.08 18.91
CA SER A 44 -32.30 -22.23 19.79
C SER A 44 -31.48 -22.08 21.08
N ALA A 45 -32.19 -22.13 22.21
CA ALA A 45 -31.61 -22.10 23.55
C ALA A 45 -31.02 -23.49 23.92
N GLY A 46 -29.80 -23.45 24.50
CA GLY A 46 -29.19 -24.65 25.07
C GLY A 46 -27.83 -24.34 25.68
N ALA A 47 -27.82 -23.79 26.89
CA ALA A 47 -26.58 -23.63 27.66
C ALA A 47 -26.33 -24.84 28.57
N PRO A 48 -25.13 -25.40 28.65
CA PRO A 48 -24.65 -26.05 29.83
C PRO A 48 -23.75 -25.14 30.67
N ARG A 49 -24.11 -24.95 31.92
CA ARG A 49 -23.25 -24.35 32.96
C ARG A 49 -22.06 -25.25 33.20
N VAL A 50 -20.85 -24.72 33.11
CA VAL A 50 -19.65 -25.36 33.64
C VAL A 50 -19.02 -24.45 34.66
N SER A 51 -18.71 -25.07 35.81
CA SER A 51 -18.28 -24.47 37.03
C SER A 51 -16.93 -23.74 36.96
N SER A 52 -16.87 -22.65 37.72
CA SER A 52 -15.70 -21.89 38.09
C SER A 52 -14.61 -22.74 38.73
N GLY A 53 -13.48 -22.84 38.07
CA GLY A 53 -12.20 -23.23 38.65
C GLY A 53 -11.15 -22.27 38.10
N ALA A 54 -10.74 -21.29 38.90
CA ALA A 54 -9.64 -20.42 38.56
C ALA A 54 -8.31 -21.18 38.79
N PRO A 55 -7.43 -21.27 37.79
CA PRO A 55 -6.02 -21.50 38.02
C PRO A 55 -5.29 -20.17 38.09
N ALA A 56 -4.57 -19.98 39.19
CA ALA A 56 -3.65 -18.87 39.39
C ALA A 56 -2.47 -18.95 38.42
N GLY A 57 -2.08 -17.81 37.83
CA GLY A 57 -0.69 -17.52 37.47
C GLY A 57 -0.17 -18.13 36.19
N GLY A 58 -0.86 -17.93 35.04
CA GLY A 58 -0.22 -17.92 33.73
C GLY A 58 0.10 -16.47 33.36
N ARG A 59 1.34 -16.14 33.07
CA ARG A 59 1.65 -14.92 32.28
C ARG A 59 0.95 -15.11 30.95
N GLU A 60 -0.25 -14.53 30.80
CA GLU A 60 -0.91 -14.45 29.53
C GLU A 60 0.06 -13.82 28.56
N ASN A 61 0.33 -14.54 27.46
CA ASN A 61 1.12 -14.07 26.34
C ASN A 61 0.30 -12.91 25.70
N ARG A 62 0.50 -11.70 26.23
CA ARG A 62 -0.19 -10.51 25.73
C ARG A 62 0.26 -10.30 24.28
N PRO A 63 -0.67 -10.04 23.36
CA PRO A 63 -0.31 -9.77 21.98
C PRO A 63 0.61 -8.54 21.93
N VAL A 64 1.80 -8.74 21.39
CA VAL A 64 2.74 -7.66 21.09
C VAL A 64 2.62 -7.38 19.60
N VAL A 65 2.25 -6.15 19.23
CA VAL A 65 2.24 -5.74 17.82
C VAL A 65 3.70 -5.48 17.43
N THR A 66 4.16 -6.20 16.41
CA THR A 66 5.56 -6.17 15.98
C THR A 66 5.64 -5.65 14.54
N PRO A 67 6.53 -4.69 14.25
CA PRO A 67 6.77 -4.25 12.87
C PRO A 67 7.18 -5.41 11.98
N THR A 68 6.72 -5.39 10.73
CA THR A 68 7.14 -6.34 9.70
C THR A 68 8.60 -6.05 9.32
N PRO A 69 9.52 -7.02 9.42
CA PRO A 69 10.90 -6.79 9.05
C PRO A 69 11.06 -6.47 7.57
N ASP A 70 11.85 -5.46 7.25
CA ASP A 70 12.39 -5.26 5.91
C ASP A 70 13.65 -6.13 5.77
N ASP A 71 13.69 -7.02 4.77
CA ASP A 71 14.84 -7.89 4.52
C ASP A 71 15.98 -7.16 3.79
N GLY A 72 15.80 -5.90 3.46
CA GLY A 72 16.78 -5.05 2.76
C GLY A 72 17.00 -5.41 1.30
N ARG A 73 16.27 -6.39 0.76
CA ARG A 73 16.38 -6.78 -0.66
C ARG A 73 15.72 -5.73 -1.52
N ARG A 74 16.41 -5.30 -2.56
CA ARG A 74 15.92 -4.36 -3.55
C ARG A 74 16.02 -4.96 -4.94
N LEU A 75 14.93 -4.92 -5.69
CA LEU A 75 14.82 -5.50 -7.03
C LEU A 75 15.55 -4.66 -8.07
N THR A 76 15.42 -3.34 -7.92
CA THR A 76 16.07 -2.36 -8.80
C THR A 76 17.47 -1.97 -8.31
N GLY A 77 17.77 -2.25 -7.04
CA GLY A 77 18.98 -1.77 -6.37
C GLY A 77 19.01 -0.25 -6.15
N ILE A 78 17.91 0.45 -6.39
CA ILE A 78 17.79 1.91 -6.32
C ILE A 78 16.60 2.26 -5.44
N LEU A 79 16.81 3.13 -4.44
CA LEU A 79 15.73 3.80 -3.73
C LEU A 79 15.79 5.30 -4.04
N PRO A 80 14.65 5.97 -4.16
CA PRO A 80 14.60 7.41 -4.40
C PRO A 80 15.02 8.25 -3.19
N TRP A 81 15.28 7.60 -2.07
CA TRP A 81 15.73 8.23 -0.82
C TRP A 81 16.89 7.49 -0.17
N ASP A 82 17.56 8.17 0.75
CA ASP A 82 18.57 7.58 1.62
C ASP A 82 17.92 7.11 2.93
N GLU A 83 17.86 5.79 3.15
CA GLU A 83 17.29 5.19 4.36
C GLU A 83 18.08 5.55 5.63
N ALA A 84 19.39 5.77 5.50
CA ALA A 84 20.24 6.13 6.63
C ALA A 84 19.96 7.57 7.15
N SER A 85 19.37 8.42 6.32
CA SER A 85 18.98 9.78 6.70
C SER A 85 17.59 9.89 7.35
N ARG A 86 16.86 8.78 7.47
CA ARG A 86 15.52 8.76 8.05
C ARG A 86 15.55 9.08 9.55
N PRO A 87 14.72 10.04 10.02
CA PRO A 87 14.55 10.27 11.45
C PRO A 87 14.08 9.00 12.18
N THR A 88 14.47 8.89 13.43
CA THR A 88 14.02 7.81 14.31
C THR A 88 13.20 8.41 15.45
N TYR A 89 12.07 7.78 15.76
CA TYR A 89 11.26 8.18 16.90
C TYR A 89 12.05 7.99 18.21
N PRO A 90 12.25 9.06 19.02
CA PRO A 90 13.20 9.05 20.15
C PRO A 90 12.72 8.23 21.34
N ARG A 91 11.40 8.07 21.50
CA ARG A 91 10.80 7.38 22.65
C ARG A 91 10.44 5.95 22.31
N ARG A 92 11.43 5.11 22.07
CA ARG A 92 11.16 3.68 21.92
C ARG A 92 10.72 3.08 23.26
N PRO A 93 9.57 2.39 23.30
CA PRO A 93 9.09 1.78 24.52
C PRO A 93 10.07 0.68 24.97
N ASP A 94 10.30 0.61 26.28
CA ASP A 94 10.93 -0.58 26.84
C ASP A 94 9.93 -1.76 26.87
N ALA A 95 10.43 -2.97 27.14
CA ALA A 95 9.60 -4.17 27.17
C ALA A 95 8.48 -4.10 28.23
N GLN A 96 8.68 -3.31 29.29
CA GLN A 96 7.72 -3.15 30.37
C GLN A 96 6.60 -2.19 29.98
N GLU A 97 6.91 -1.12 29.26
CA GLU A 97 5.94 -0.19 28.70
C GLU A 97 5.09 -0.88 27.62
N GLN A 98 5.71 -1.63 26.71
CA GLN A 98 4.99 -2.43 25.71
C GLN A 98 4.04 -3.45 26.35
N ALA A 99 4.46 -4.13 27.41
CA ALA A 99 3.63 -5.05 28.19
C ALA A 99 2.50 -4.32 28.93
N GLY A 100 2.56 -3.01 29.09
CA GLY A 100 1.55 -2.17 29.74
C GLY A 100 0.34 -1.84 28.85
N TYR A 101 0.49 -1.89 27.53
CA TYR A 101 -0.61 -1.56 26.62
C TYR A 101 -1.75 -2.56 26.69
N GLY A 102 -2.96 -2.05 26.86
CA GLY A 102 -4.18 -2.85 26.82
C GLY A 102 -4.65 -3.15 25.39
N PRO A 103 -5.60 -4.09 25.20
CA PRO A 103 -6.11 -4.47 23.88
C PRO A 103 -6.63 -3.27 23.05
N ALA A 104 -7.28 -2.29 23.69
CA ALA A 104 -7.78 -1.10 23.02
C ALA A 104 -6.66 -0.20 22.46
N GLN A 105 -5.52 -0.12 23.17
CA GLN A 105 -4.36 0.64 22.73
C GLN A 105 -3.61 -0.07 21.60
N LEU A 106 -3.60 -1.40 21.60
CA LEU A 106 -2.96 -2.19 20.54
C LEU A 106 -3.83 -2.35 19.29
N ALA A 107 -5.11 -2.04 19.35
CA ALA A 107 -6.02 -2.20 18.21
C ALA A 107 -5.64 -1.30 17.01
N VAL A 108 -5.22 -0.06 17.26
CA VAL A 108 -4.85 0.88 16.19
C VAL A 108 -3.55 0.46 15.50
N PRO A 109 -2.43 0.24 16.21
CA PRO A 109 -1.22 -0.24 15.56
C PRO A 109 -1.40 -1.63 14.89
N GLN A 110 -2.23 -2.53 15.45
CA GLN A 110 -2.54 -3.78 14.79
C GLN A 110 -3.29 -3.57 13.47
N HIS A 111 -4.24 -2.64 13.44
CA HIS A 111 -4.96 -2.30 12.22
C HIS A 111 -4.03 -1.75 11.13
N LEU A 112 -3.06 -0.92 11.48
CA LEU A 112 -2.02 -0.46 10.55
C LEU A 112 -1.27 -1.65 9.94
N ILE A 113 -0.79 -2.58 10.76
CA ILE A 113 -0.11 -3.80 10.29
C ILE A 113 -1.01 -4.62 9.34
N ASP A 114 -2.30 -4.76 9.67
CA ASP A 114 -3.24 -5.54 8.85
C ASP A 114 -3.46 -4.90 7.48
N VAL A 115 -3.59 -3.57 7.42
CA VAL A 115 -3.68 -2.81 6.16
C VAL A 115 -2.40 -2.97 5.35
N HIS A 116 -1.24 -2.79 5.97
CA HIS A 116 0.05 -2.94 5.31
C HIS A 116 0.29 -4.36 4.78
N ASN A 117 -0.12 -5.39 5.52
CA ASN A 117 -0.05 -6.77 5.05
C ASN A 117 -0.94 -7.01 3.84
N HIS A 118 -2.12 -6.37 3.78
CA HIS A 118 -2.96 -6.39 2.60
C HIS A 118 -2.25 -5.73 1.40
N LEU A 119 -1.67 -4.55 1.57
CA LEU A 119 -0.91 -3.86 0.52
C LEU A 119 0.26 -4.71 0.00
N ARG A 120 1.01 -5.38 0.88
CA ARG A 120 2.10 -6.30 0.52
C ARG A 120 1.60 -7.50 -0.30
N SER A 121 0.46 -8.07 0.11
CA SER A 121 -0.16 -9.20 -0.59
C SER A 121 -0.59 -8.83 -2.00
N GLU A 122 -1.29 -7.70 -2.15
CA GLU A 122 -1.73 -7.18 -3.44
C GLU A 122 -0.55 -6.83 -4.35
N LEU A 123 0.51 -6.23 -3.80
CA LEU A 123 1.74 -5.93 -4.54
C LEU A 123 2.41 -7.20 -5.09
N THR A 124 2.43 -8.27 -4.29
CA THR A 124 2.94 -9.58 -4.73
C THR A 124 2.12 -10.11 -5.90
N GLN A 125 0.80 -10.04 -5.82
CA GLN A 125 -0.09 -10.47 -6.89
C GLN A 125 0.09 -9.62 -8.16
N LEU A 126 0.24 -8.30 -8.02
CA LEU A 126 0.52 -7.40 -9.13
C LEU A 126 1.80 -7.81 -9.88
N ARG A 127 2.88 -8.08 -9.14
CA ARG A 127 4.15 -8.52 -9.72
C ARG A 127 3.99 -9.87 -10.44
N ASP A 128 3.28 -10.82 -9.83
CA ASP A 128 3.02 -12.12 -10.44
C ASP A 128 2.26 -12.00 -11.77
N VAL A 129 1.29 -11.09 -11.86
CA VAL A 129 0.55 -10.81 -13.10
C VAL A 129 1.46 -10.18 -14.15
N VAL A 130 2.29 -9.20 -13.80
CA VAL A 130 3.28 -8.60 -14.70
C VAL A 130 4.24 -9.68 -15.24
N ASP A 131 4.77 -10.52 -14.36
CA ASP A 131 5.69 -11.61 -14.74
C ASP A 131 5.03 -12.65 -15.65
N GLN A 132 3.73 -12.94 -15.45
CA GLN A 132 3.00 -13.83 -16.34
C GLN A 132 2.85 -13.22 -17.75
N VAL A 133 2.54 -11.94 -17.84
CA VAL A 133 2.47 -11.22 -19.12
C VAL A 133 3.83 -11.21 -19.82
N VAL A 134 4.91 -10.93 -19.08
CA VAL A 134 6.30 -10.99 -19.62
C VAL A 134 6.61 -12.38 -20.17
N ARG A 135 6.33 -13.45 -19.43
CA ARG A 135 6.55 -14.82 -19.88
C ARG A 135 5.70 -15.19 -21.10
N GLY A 136 4.47 -14.70 -21.18
CA GLY A 136 3.59 -14.89 -22.35
C GLY A 136 4.16 -14.21 -23.60
N HIS A 137 4.76 -13.05 -23.49
CA HIS A 137 5.47 -12.37 -24.58
C HIS A 137 6.70 -13.12 -25.05
N LEU A 138 7.48 -13.67 -24.14
CA LEU A 138 8.68 -14.44 -24.46
C LEU A 138 8.38 -15.77 -25.15
N GLN A 139 7.22 -16.40 -24.91
CA GLN A 139 6.79 -17.65 -25.52
C GLN A 139 6.07 -17.48 -26.86
N ALA A 140 5.64 -16.28 -27.20
CA ALA A 140 4.92 -15.96 -28.42
C ALA A 140 5.85 -15.85 -29.64
N GLY A 141 6.54 -16.95 -29.97
CA GLY A 141 7.26 -17.07 -31.25
C GLY A 141 6.32 -16.93 -32.44
N ALA A 142 6.84 -16.41 -33.56
CA ALA A 142 6.16 -15.86 -34.74
C ALA A 142 5.05 -16.67 -35.42
N ALA A 143 4.80 -17.93 -35.05
CA ALA A 143 3.86 -18.82 -35.74
C ALA A 143 2.43 -18.84 -35.17
N ARG A 144 2.14 -18.18 -34.03
CA ARG A 144 0.82 -18.12 -33.37
C ARG A 144 0.24 -16.73 -33.27
N SER A 145 0.61 -15.81 -34.15
CA SER A 145 0.48 -14.37 -33.93
C SER A 145 -0.94 -13.81 -33.79
N ALA A 146 -1.97 -14.36 -34.45
CA ALA A 146 -3.32 -13.79 -34.40
C ALA A 146 -4.07 -14.15 -33.11
N VAL A 147 -4.05 -15.41 -32.71
CA VAL A 147 -4.71 -15.86 -31.46
C VAL A 147 -3.98 -15.34 -30.23
N ASN A 148 -2.64 -15.35 -30.28
CA ASN A 148 -1.81 -14.79 -29.21
C ASN A 148 -1.99 -13.28 -29.09
N ALA A 149 -2.15 -12.53 -30.18
CA ALA A 149 -2.41 -11.09 -30.12
C ALA A 149 -3.77 -10.76 -29.48
N MET A 150 -4.78 -11.60 -29.64
CA MET A 150 -6.06 -11.45 -28.92
C MET A 150 -5.93 -11.76 -27.43
N THR A 151 -5.25 -12.83 -27.07
CA THR A 151 -4.96 -13.20 -25.68
C THR A 151 -4.09 -12.15 -24.99
N MET A 152 -3.11 -11.63 -25.72
CA MET A 152 -2.24 -10.57 -25.21
C MET A 152 -3.00 -9.28 -24.92
N ARG A 153 -3.90 -8.85 -25.81
CA ARG A 153 -4.76 -7.67 -25.57
C ARG A 153 -5.66 -7.87 -24.35
N GLN A 154 -6.22 -9.06 -24.20
CA GLN A 154 -7.03 -9.39 -23.03
C GLN A 154 -6.21 -9.37 -21.73
N ASN A 155 -4.99 -9.92 -21.75
CA ASN A 155 -4.09 -9.93 -20.59
C ASN A 155 -3.64 -8.51 -20.22
N ASN A 156 -3.30 -7.69 -21.22
CA ASN A 156 -2.92 -6.29 -20.98
C ASN A 156 -4.08 -5.47 -20.40
N TRP A 157 -5.31 -5.72 -20.85
CA TRP A 157 -6.48 -5.05 -20.30
C TRP A 157 -6.76 -5.47 -18.85
N THR A 158 -6.64 -6.77 -18.55
CA THR A 158 -6.78 -7.32 -17.19
C THR A 158 -5.69 -6.77 -16.26
N LEU A 159 -4.45 -6.72 -16.74
CA LEU A 159 -3.33 -6.13 -16.01
C LEU A 159 -3.58 -4.64 -15.72
N GLY A 160 -4.04 -3.87 -16.73
CA GLY A 160 -4.37 -2.45 -16.57
C GLY A 160 -5.41 -2.20 -15.48
N ALA A 161 -6.51 -2.96 -15.48
CA ALA A 161 -7.55 -2.85 -14.47
C ALA A 161 -7.05 -3.21 -13.06
N TYR A 162 -6.16 -4.18 -12.95
CA TYR A 162 -5.58 -4.59 -11.67
C TYR A 162 -4.62 -3.53 -11.11
N CYS A 163 -3.71 -3.01 -11.95
CA CYS A 163 -2.79 -1.95 -11.55
C CYS A 163 -3.53 -0.67 -11.14
N GLU A 164 -4.55 -0.24 -11.89
CA GLU A 164 -5.37 0.93 -11.53
C GLU A 164 -6.04 0.74 -10.16
N SER A 165 -6.57 -0.45 -9.89
CA SER A 165 -7.18 -0.77 -8.61
C SER A 165 -6.16 -0.70 -7.47
N TYR A 166 -4.97 -1.26 -7.67
CA TYR A 166 -3.89 -1.23 -6.68
C TYR A 166 -3.41 0.20 -6.39
N CYS A 167 -3.15 0.99 -7.42
CA CYS A 167 -2.74 2.39 -7.27
C CYS A 167 -3.76 3.19 -6.45
N ARG A 168 -5.06 2.95 -6.68
CA ARG A 168 -6.14 3.60 -5.92
C ARG A 168 -6.17 3.21 -4.45
N ILE A 169 -5.89 1.94 -4.12
CA ILE A 169 -5.81 1.45 -2.74
C ILE A 169 -4.65 2.10 -2.01
N VAL A 170 -3.45 2.13 -2.60
CA VAL A 170 -2.27 2.76 -2.01
C VAL A 170 -2.48 4.26 -1.81
N THR A 171 -2.97 4.98 -2.83
CA THR A 171 -3.27 6.41 -2.73
C THR A 171 -4.32 6.69 -1.65
N GLY A 172 -5.36 5.86 -1.54
CA GLY A 172 -6.39 6.01 -0.52
C GLY A 172 -5.88 5.83 0.90
N HIS A 173 -4.96 4.89 1.12
CA HIS A 173 -4.29 4.64 2.38
C HIS A 173 -3.45 5.85 2.80
N HIS A 174 -2.50 6.29 1.97
CA HIS A 174 -1.66 7.46 2.27
C HIS A 174 -2.48 8.74 2.45
N SER A 175 -3.54 8.94 1.66
CA SER A 175 -4.42 10.11 1.83
C SER A 175 -5.14 10.13 3.18
N LEU A 176 -5.51 8.96 3.72
CA LEU A 176 -6.12 8.86 5.04
C LEU A 176 -5.11 9.20 6.14
N GLU A 177 -3.87 8.76 6.00
CA GLU A 177 -2.79 9.06 6.93
C GLU A 177 -2.47 10.54 6.94
N ASP A 178 -2.26 11.15 5.78
CA ASP A 178 -1.97 12.58 5.63
C ASP A 178 -3.12 13.48 6.13
N ALA A 179 -4.37 13.04 5.94
CA ALA A 179 -5.54 13.84 6.31
C ALA A 179 -5.97 13.67 7.77
N ALA A 180 -5.68 12.54 8.42
CA ALA A 180 -6.23 12.23 9.73
C ALA A 180 -5.18 11.71 10.73
N ILE A 181 -4.39 10.70 10.39
CA ILE A 181 -3.49 10.02 11.33
C ILE A 181 -2.31 10.92 11.68
N PHE A 182 -1.61 11.43 10.69
CA PHE A 182 -0.43 12.27 10.88
C PHE A 182 -0.73 13.59 11.55
N PRO A 183 -1.78 14.36 11.20
CA PRO A 183 -2.17 15.55 11.95
C PRO A 183 -2.51 15.26 13.41
N HIS A 184 -3.19 14.15 13.69
CA HIS A 184 -3.49 13.74 15.06
C HIS A 184 -2.21 13.46 15.87
N LEU A 185 -1.33 12.59 15.35
CA LEU A 185 -0.07 12.25 16.01
C LEU A 185 0.83 13.49 16.18
N ARG A 186 0.93 14.35 15.17
CA ARG A 186 1.71 15.60 15.21
C ARG A 186 1.25 16.55 16.32
N ALA A 187 -0.06 16.55 16.61
CA ALA A 187 -0.65 17.35 17.68
C ALA A 187 -0.45 16.74 19.07
N GLN A 188 -0.55 15.39 19.19
CA GLN A 188 -0.47 14.68 20.46
C GLN A 188 0.98 14.38 20.88
N ASP A 189 1.88 14.17 19.93
CA ASP A 189 3.27 13.80 20.17
C ASP A 189 4.24 14.62 19.31
N PRO A 190 4.74 15.75 19.83
CA PRO A 190 5.70 16.58 19.12
C PRO A 190 7.00 15.85 18.72
N ASP A 191 7.37 14.79 19.45
CA ASP A 191 8.57 14.01 19.17
C ASP A 191 8.43 13.14 17.91
N ALA A 192 7.19 12.84 17.48
CA ALA A 192 6.91 12.11 16.23
C ALA A 192 7.02 12.99 14.96
N ARG A 193 7.05 14.32 15.09
CA ARG A 193 7.02 15.24 13.93
C ARG A 193 8.10 14.95 12.88
N PRO A 194 9.38 14.75 13.23
CA PRO A 194 10.39 14.52 12.21
C PRO A 194 10.15 13.23 11.40
N VAL A 195 9.60 12.20 12.05
CA VAL A 195 9.23 10.95 11.39
C VAL A 195 8.03 11.17 10.45
N ILE A 196 7.01 11.87 10.93
CA ILE A 196 5.81 12.19 10.15
C ILE A 196 6.16 13.05 8.93
N ASP A 197 6.98 14.10 9.11
CA ASP A 197 7.41 14.95 8.00
C ASP A 197 8.14 14.13 6.92
N ARG A 198 8.93 13.14 7.35
CA ARG A 198 9.62 12.23 6.44
C ARG A 198 8.67 11.27 5.73
N LEU A 199 7.67 10.73 6.41
CA LEU A 199 6.67 9.85 5.81
C LEU A 199 5.85 10.57 4.75
N GLU A 200 5.41 11.82 5.02
CA GLU A 200 4.74 12.66 4.02
C GLU A 200 5.62 12.92 2.78
N GLU A 201 6.91 13.19 2.96
CA GLU A 201 7.86 13.30 1.83
C GLU A 201 7.95 12.00 1.01
N GLU A 202 7.90 10.83 1.68
CA GLU A 202 7.92 9.54 1.02
C GLU A 202 6.59 9.23 0.30
N HIS A 203 5.44 9.66 0.83
CA HIS A 203 4.15 9.58 0.14
C HIS A 203 4.17 10.30 -1.20
N GLU A 204 4.75 11.51 -1.25
CA GLU A 204 4.90 12.27 -2.50
C GLU A 204 5.73 11.49 -3.53
N VAL A 205 6.82 10.85 -3.09
CA VAL A 205 7.68 10.06 -3.99
C VAL A 205 6.96 8.79 -4.46
N ILE A 206 6.24 8.10 -3.57
CA ILE A 206 5.46 6.91 -3.94
C ILE A 206 4.35 7.28 -4.91
N HIS A 207 3.70 8.43 -4.73
CA HIS A 207 2.71 8.93 -5.66
C HIS A 207 3.30 9.15 -7.07
N ASP A 208 4.48 9.75 -7.16
CA ASP A 208 5.20 9.90 -8.43
C ASP A 208 5.50 8.54 -9.10
N VAL A 209 5.86 7.52 -8.33
CA VAL A 209 6.09 6.14 -8.83
C VAL A 209 4.79 5.49 -9.30
N LEU A 210 3.67 5.70 -8.59
CA LEU A 210 2.33 5.22 -9.01
C LEU A 210 1.91 5.85 -10.33
N ASP A 211 2.18 7.13 -10.52
CA ASP A 211 1.97 7.83 -11.80
C ASP A 211 2.84 7.24 -12.94
N ASP A 212 4.06 6.81 -12.62
CA ASP A 212 4.93 6.14 -13.59
C ASP A 212 4.38 4.76 -13.98
N VAL A 213 3.80 4.02 -13.03
CA VAL A 213 3.09 2.76 -13.31
C VAL A 213 1.92 3.00 -14.26
N ASP A 214 1.08 4.02 -14.00
CA ASP A 214 -0.05 4.36 -14.88
C ASP A 214 0.41 4.72 -16.28
N ARG A 215 1.44 5.56 -16.43
CA ARG A 215 2.02 5.91 -17.73
C ARG A 215 2.57 4.70 -18.47
N ALA A 216 3.24 3.79 -17.79
CA ALA A 216 3.77 2.57 -18.40
C ALA A 216 2.65 1.63 -18.86
N LEU A 217 1.53 1.58 -18.13
CA LEU A 217 0.33 0.83 -18.52
C LEU A 217 -0.31 1.41 -19.77
N VAL A 218 -0.49 2.73 -19.85
CA VAL A 218 -1.03 3.41 -21.02
C VAL A 218 -0.16 3.11 -22.24
N ALA A 219 1.15 3.19 -22.11
CA ALA A 219 2.10 2.86 -23.18
C ALA A 219 1.99 1.38 -23.60
N LEU A 220 1.80 0.46 -22.62
CA LEU A 220 1.62 -0.97 -22.92
C LEU A 220 0.33 -1.22 -23.72
N VAL A 221 -0.78 -0.59 -23.31
CA VAL A 221 -2.07 -0.70 -24.02
C VAL A 221 -1.99 -0.11 -25.42
N ALA A 222 -1.24 0.98 -25.60
CA ALA A 222 -0.97 1.59 -26.91
C ALA A 222 -0.05 0.74 -27.81
N GLY A 223 0.55 -0.32 -27.27
CA GLY A 223 1.45 -1.20 -28.01
C GLY A 223 2.83 -0.60 -28.31
N GLU A 224 3.27 0.35 -27.46
CA GLU A 224 4.56 1.00 -27.65
C GLU A 224 5.73 0.01 -27.48
N PRO A 225 6.79 0.13 -28.30
CA PRO A 225 7.97 -0.72 -28.15
C PRO A 225 8.62 -0.57 -26.77
N GLY A 226 8.95 -1.70 -26.11
CA GLY A 226 9.59 -1.72 -24.81
C GLY A 226 8.70 -1.31 -23.62
N ALA A 227 7.38 -1.10 -23.84
CA ALA A 227 6.45 -0.69 -22.78
C ALA A 227 6.34 -1.74 -21.66
N LEU A 228 6.42 -3.03 -22.00
CA LEU A 228 6.37 -4.11 -21.02
C LEU A 228 7.58 -4.11 -20.10
N ASP A 229 8.79 -3.89 -20.65
CA ASP A 229 10.00 -3.79 -19.84
C ASP A 229 9.98 -2.54 -18.93
N ARG A 230 9.44 -1.43 -19.44
CA ARG A 230 9.21 -0.22 -18.63
C ARG A 230 8.24 -0.49 -17.50
N LEU A 231 7.11 -1.14 -17.78
CA LEU A 231 6.12 -1.48 -16.76
C LEU A 231 6.72 -2.37 -15.66
N ARG A 232 7.45 -3.41 -16.06
CA ARG A 232 8.14 -4.29 -15.12
C ARG A 232 9.08 -3.49 -14.22
N HIS A 233 9.93 -2.63 -14.82
CA HIS A 233 10.89 -1.82 -14.07
C HIS A 233 10.21 -0.89 -13.05
N VAL A 234 9.13 -0.20 -13.43
CA VAL A 234 8.45 0.73 -12.52
C VAL A 234 7.65 -0.01 -11.44
N VAL A 235 7.14 -1.22 -11.70
CA VAL A 235 6.52 -2.08 -10.69
C VAL A 235 7.57 -2.64 -9.71
N ASP A 236 8.77 -2.98 -10.18
CA ASP A 236 9.88 -3.34 -9.30
C ASP A 236 10.32 -2.16 -8.43
N LEU A 237 10.37 -0.95 -8.99
CA LEU A 237 10.66 0.28 -8.23
C LEU A 237 9.57 0.59 -7.19
N LEU A 238 8.30 0.45 -7.56
CA LEU A 238 7.17 0.58 -6.62
C LEU A 238 7.30 -0.44 -5.48
N THR A 239 7.71 -1.66 -5.79
CA THR A 239 7.93 -2.70 -4.78
C THR A 239 9.00 -2.27 -3.78
N ASP A 240 10.15 -1.83 -4.27
CA ASP A 240 11.28 -1.42 -3.42
C ASP A 240 10.91 -0.22 -2.55
N THR A 241 10.26 0.80 -3.14
CA THR A 241 9.89 2.02 -2.42
C THR A 241 8.80 1.76 -1.39
N LEU A 242 7.73 1.08 -1.77
CA LEU A 242 6.60 0.85 -0.86
C LEU A 242 6.97 -0.08 0.29
N LEU A 243 7.68 -1.20 0.05
CA LEU A 243 8.08 -2.10 1.13
C LEU A 243 9.02 -1.43 2.14
N SER A 244 9.97 -0.61 1.66
CA SER A 244 10.86 0.18 2.50
C SER A 244 10.08 1.21 3.34
N HIS A 245 9.10 1.89 2.73
CA HIS A 245 8.24 2.87 3.39
C HIS A 245 7.39 2.22 4.49
N LEU A 246 6.60 1.18 4.17
CA LEU A 246 5.74 0.50 5.13
C LEU A 246 6.51 -0.05 6.33
N ALA A 247 7.71 -0.59 6.10
CA ALA A 247 8.56 -1.10 7.19
C ALA A 247 9.10 0.04 8.09
N TYR A 248 9.42 1.19 7.50
CA TYR A 248 9.86 2.37 8.24
C TYR A 248 8.72 2.93 9.09
N GLU A 249 7.55 3.10 8.50
CA GLU A 249 6.37 3.59 9.20
C GLU A 249 5.98 2.71 10.38
N GLU A 250 5.86 1.40 10.18
CA GLU A 250 5.57 0.46 11.26
C GLU A 250 6.60 0.54 12.38
N ARG A 251 7.88 0.60 12.03
CA ARG A 251 8.95 0.66 13.02
C ARG A 251 8.89 1.92 13.90
N GLU A 252 8.48 3.04 13.33
CA GLU A 252 8.51 4.33 14.02
C GLU A 252 7.16 4.74 14.62
N LEU A 253 6.02 4.33 14.02
CA LEU A 253 4.69 4.81 14.44
C LEU A 253 3.88 3.84 15.30
N LEU A 254 4.19 2.54 15.36
CA LEU A 254 3.39 1.61 16.19
C LEU A 254 3.31 2.03 17.65
N HIS A 255 4.40 2.56 18.21
CA HIS A 255 4.40 3.03 19.59
C HIS A 255 3.62 4.33 19.80
N PRO A 256 3.83 5.41 19.03
CA PRO A 256 2.97 6.59 19.09
C PRO A 256 1.48 6.27 18.93
N LEU A 257 1.13 5.38 18.00
CA LEU A 257 -0.25 4.94 17.79
C LEU A 257 -0.82 4.18 18.98
N ALA A 258 -0.04 3.28 19.61
CA ALA A 258 -0.47 2.59 20.82
C ALA A 258 -0.68 3.55 22.00
N ARG A 259 0.15 4.58 22.09
CA ARG A 259 0.12 5.57 23.19
C ARG A 259 -1.02 6.56 23.06
N HIS A 260 -1.25 7.09 21.87
CA HIS A 260 -2.18 8.19 21.64
C HIS A 260 -3.51 7.78 20.98
N GLY A 261 -3.55 6.58 20.38
CA GLY A 261 -4.73 6.08 19.68
C GLY A 261 -5.09 6.91 18.46
N MET A 262 -6.34 6.75 18.03
CA MET A 262 -6.99 7.62 17.05
C MET A 262 -8.14 8.33 17.75
N THR A 263 -8.36 9.62 17.46
CA THR A 263 -9.58 10.31 17.89
C THR A 263 -10.79 9.63 17.25
N ARG A 264 -11.79 9.34 18.11
CA ARG A 264 -13.12 8.93 17.63
C ARG A 264 -13.87 10.12 17.06
#